data_f8ac8031eac31485d7dd4309ac11c2f8
#
_entry.id   f8ac8031eac31485d7dd4309ac11c2f8
#
_cell.length_a   1.000
_cell.length_b   1.000
_cell.length_c   1.000
_cell.angle_alpha   90.00
_cell.angle_beta   90.00
_cell.angle_gamma   90.00
#
_symmetry.space_group_name_H-M   'P 1'
#
loop_
_entity.id
_entity.type
_entity.pdbx_description
1 polymer ?
#
loop_
_entity_poly.entity_id
_entity_poly.type
_entity_poly.pdbx_seq_one_letter_code
_entity_poly.pdbx_strand_id
1 'polypeptide(L)'
;EYTLLRIGKGTVIREFASLNRSTGVRPETVVGESCFVMANAHIAHDCVVGNNVIMANSCALGGHVEIGDFVILGGLTGVHQFSKIGAHAMVSALSYVNKDIPPFIVAGKKPIQYEGLNVIGLKRRGFTSERIEKIKSVYDVIYRSQYNVSDALKKIKDSFDIDEDVNLIISFIETSSRGIIR
;
A
#
# COMPACT_ATOMS: atom_id res chain seq x y z
N GLU A 1 -1.43 6.21 -29.99
CA GLU A 1 -1.59 5.28 -28.88
C GLU A 1 -2.92 5.49 -28.20
N TYR A 2 -3.67 4.39 -28.04
CA TYR A 2 -4.95 4.43 -27.34
C TYR A 2 -4.65 4.11 -25.85
N THR A 3 -4.48 5.14 -25.04
CA THR A 3 -4.17 5.00 -23.61
C THR A 3 -5.09 5.88 -22.77
N LEU A 4 -5.47 5.41 -21.60
CA LEU A 4 -6.50 6.01 -20.77
C LEU A 4 -5.98 6.38 -19.38
N LEU A 5 -6.69 7.32 -18.76
CA LEU A 5 -6.71 7.58 -17.33
C LEU A 5 -8.16 7.42 -16.86
N ARG A 6 -8.41 6.49 -15.95
CA ARG A 6 -9.72 6.28 -15.35
C ARG A 6 -9.72 6.71 -13.90
N ILE A 7 -10.72 7.52 -13.52
CA ILE A 7 -10.90 8.01 -12.14
C ILE A 7 -12.27 7.56 -11.66
N GLY A 8 -12.30 6.87 -10.52
CA GLY A 8 -13.51 6.32 -9.92
C GLY A 8 -14.43 7.39 -9.33
N LYS A 9 -15.69 7.00 -9.13
CA LYS A 9 -16.75 7.85 -8.61
C LYS A 9 -16.40 8.37 -7.20
N GLY A 10 -16.74 9.62 -6.93
CA GLY A 10 -16.55 10.22 -5.61
C GLY A 10 -15.10 10.57 -5.26
N THR A 11 -14.16 10.34 -6.17
CA THR A 11 -12.77 10.75 -5.97
C THR A 11 -12.64 12.26 -6.10
N VAL A 12 -11.98 12.87 -5.12
CA VAL A 12 -11.70 14.30 -5.05
C VAL A 12 -10.24 14.53 -5.39
N ILE A 13 -9.99 15.41 -6.36
CA ILE A 13 -8.65 15.83 -6.78
C ILE A 13 -8.53 17.32 -6.49
N ARG A 14 -7.50 17.66 -5.71
CA ARG A 14 -7.24 19.05 -5.32
C ARG A 14 -6.33 19.74 -6.31
N GLU A 15 -6.14 21.01 -6.06
CA GLU A 15 -5.42 21.96 -6.90
C GLU A 15 -3.98 21.51 -7.19
N PHE A 16 -3.55 21.74 -8.42
CA PHE A 16 -2.20 21.42 -8.95
C PHE A 16 -1.82 19.92 -8.88
N ALA A 17 -2.76 19.02 -8.59
CA ALA A 17 -2.48 17.60 -8.73
C ALA A 17 -2.34 17.22 -10.21
N SER A 18 -1.39 16.33 -10.52
CA SER A 18 -1.15 15.84 -11.88
C SER A 18 -1.30 14.32 -11.95
N LEU A 19 -2.09 13.83 -12.89
CA LEU A 19 -2.36 12.42 -13.09
C LEU A 19 -2.12 12.10 -14.56
N ASN A 20 -1.23 11.15 -14.82
CA ASN A 20 -0.84 10.79 -16.18
C ASN A 20 -1.66 9.59 -16.68
N ARG A 21 -2.02 9.60 -17.96
CA ARG A 21 -2.56 8.42 -18.63
C ARG A 21 -1.50 7.32 -18.75
N SER A 22 -1.90 6.10 -19.11
CA SER A 22 -0.98 5.00 -19.31
C SER A 22 -0.08 5.23 -20.54
N THR A 23 0.98 4.43 -20.66
CA THR A 23 1.93 4.45 -21.78
C THR A 23 1.70 3.31 -22.78
N GLY A 24 0.68 2.49 -22.58
CA GLY A 24 0.37 1.33 -23.40
C GLY A 24 0.93 0.00 -22.87
N VAL A 25 1.72 0.03 -21.80
CA VAL A 25 2.11 -1.19 -21.07
C VAL A 25 0.90 -1.78 -20.34
N ARG A 26 0.08 -0.92 -19.77
CA ARG A 26 -1.29 -1.21 -19.29
C ARG A 26 -2.28 -0.46 -20.17
N PRO A 27 -3.54 -0.92 -20.30
CA PRO A 27 -4.54 -0.19 -21.07
C PRO A 27 -4.86 1.17 -20.46
N GLU A 28 -4.74 1.30 -19.14
CA GLU A 28 -5.10 2.51 -18.41
C GLU A 28 -4.28 2.71 -17.13
N THR A 29 -4.10 3.96 -16.73
CA THR A 29 -3.80 4.36 -15.35
C THR A 29 -5.13 4.44 -14.60
N VAL A 30 -5.20 3.86 -13.40
CA VAL A 30 -6.44 3.75 -12.64
C VAL A 30 -6.31 4.45 -11.29
N VAL A 31 -7.30 5.28 -10.97
CA VAL A 31 -7.57 5.77 -9.62
C VAL A 31 -8.95 5.29 -9.23
N GLY A 32 -9.07 4.57 -8.12
CA GLY A 32 -10.30 3.99 -7.62
C GLY A 32 -11.33 5.01 -7.16
N GLU A 33 -12.37 4.52 -6.51
CA GLU A 33 -13.49 5.33 -6.02
C GLU A 33 -13.17 5.95 -4.65
N SER A 34 -13.82 7.07 -4.35
CA SER A 34 -13.78 7.74 -3.04
C SER A 34 -12.36 8.05 -2.54
N CYS A 35 -11.42 8.26 -3.44
CA CYS A 35 -10.06 8.67 -3.12
C CYS A 35 -9.99 10.17 -2.82
N PHE A 36 -8.96 10.59 -2.08
CA PHE A 36 -8.67 11.99 -1.83
C PHE A 36 -7.22 12.29 -2.21
N VAL A 37 -7.05 12.90 -3.38
CA VAL A 37 -5.75 13.31 -3.92
C VAL A 37 -5.55 14.79 -3.61
N MET A 38 -4.70 15.09 -2.63
CA MET A 38 -4.50 16.45 -2.14
C MET A 38 -3.60 17.27 -3.06
N ALA A 39 -3.45 18.55 -2.72
CA ALA A 39 -2.74 19.53 -3.54
C ALA A 39 -1.30 19.11 -3.88
N ASN A 40 -0.90 19.39 -5.12
CA ASN A 40 0.43 19.08 -5.69
C ASN A 40 0.80 17.58 -5.69
N ALA A 41 -0.15 16.66 -5.47
CA ALA A 41 0.14 15.23 -5.59
C ALA A 41 0.34 14.84 -7.06
N HIS A 42 1.18 13.82 -7.28
CA HIS A 42 1.47 13.30 -8.61
C HIS A 42 1.21 11.80 -8.71
N ILE A 43 0.49 11.38 -9.74
CA ILE A 43 0.30 9.98 -10.12
C ILE A 43 0.87 9.80 -11.52
N ALA A 44 1.99 9.09 -11.64
CA ALA A 44 2.61 8.82 -12.93
C ALA A 44 1.81 7.76 -13.72
N HIS A 45 2.28 7.51 -14.94
CA HIS A 45 1.68 6.58 -15.89
C HIS A 45 1.62 5.14 -15.38
N ASP A 46 0.65 4.38 -15.84
CA ASP A 46 0.47 2.95 -15.59
C ASP A 46 0.30 2.57 -14.09
N CYS A 47 0.01 3.55 -13.22
CA CYS A 47 -0.31 3.29 -11.83
C CYS A 47 -1.70 2.68 -11.67
N VAL A 48 -1.86 1.87 -10.62
CA VAL A 48 -3.15 1.36 -10.14
C VAL A 48 -3.32 1.77 -8.69
N VAL A 49 -4.25 2.67 -8.44
CA VAL A 49 -4.61 3.14 -7.11
C VAL A 49 -6.00 2.60 -6.76
N GLY A 50 -6.10 1.89 -5.64
CA GLY A 50 -7.33 1.30 -5.15
C GLY A 50 -8.35 2.34 -4.65
N ASN A 51 -9.36 1.86 -3.94
CA ASN A 51 -10.45 2.69 -3.44
C ASN A 51 -10.12 3.31 -2.07
N ASN A 52 -10.77 4.44 -1.75
CA ASN A 52 -10.63 5.10 -0.44
C ASN A 52 -9.18 5.47 -0.08
N VAL A 53 -8.31 5.68 -1.05
CA VAL A 53 -6.92 6.06 -0.85
C VAL A 53 -6.82 7.55 -0.56
N ILE A 54 -5.98 7.91 0.41
CA ILE A 54 -5.66 9.30 0.71
C ILE A 54 -4.19 9.54 0.36
N MET A 55 -3.95 10.44 -0.57
CA MET A 55 -2.64 10.98 -0.90
C MET A 55 -2.55 12.39 -0.35
N ALA A 56 -1.80 12.58 0.73
CA ALA A 56 -1.60 13.90 1.31
C ALA A 56 -0.76 14.80 0.37
N ASN A 57 -0.65 16.08 0.71
CA ASN A 57 -0.01 17.09 -0.14
C ASN A 57 1.38 16.67 -0.63
N SER A 58 1.64 16.90 -1.90
CA SER A 58 2.94 16.69 -2.55
C SER A 58 3.44 15.23 -2.51
N CYS A 59 2.55 14.26 -2.36
CA CYS A 59 2.89 12.85 -2.58
C CYS A 59 3.15 12.61 -4.06
N ALA A 60 4.14 11.76 -4.39
CA ALA A 60 4.45 11.41 -5.76
C ALA A 60 4.58 9.90 -5.96
N LEU A 61 3.82 9.36 -6.90
CA LEU A 61 3.94 7.97 -7.35
C LEU A 61 4.74 7.93 -8.64
N GLY A 62 5.83 7.15 -8.67
CA GLY A 62 6.52 6.79 -9.91
C GLY A 62 5.66 5.86 -10.79
N GLY A 63 6.07 5.64 -12.03
CA GLY A 63 5.33 4.78 -12.96
C GLY A 63 5.13 3.35 -12.44
N HIS A 64 4.02 2.72 -12.82
CA HIS A 64 3.66 1.33 -12.48
C HIS A 64 3.51 1.03 -10.98
N VAL A 65 3.31 2.03 -10.14
CA VAL A 65 3.04 1.83 -8.71
C VAL A 65 1.64 1.25 -8.52
N GLU A 66 1.52 0.30 -7.60
CA GLU A 66 0.25 -0.31 -7.20
C GLU A 66 -0.05 0.03 -5.72
N ILE A 67 -1.20 0.66 -5.49
CA ILE A 67 -1.68 1.06 -4.16
C ILE A 67 -2.99 0.31 -3.87
N GLY A 68 -3.03 -0.43 -2.78
CA GLY A 68 -4.24 -1.13 -2.33
C GLY A 68 -5.29 -0.18 -1.73
N ASP A 69 -6.46 -0.71 -1.44
CA ASP A 69 -7.57 0.04 -0.86
C ASP A 69 -7.22 0.60 0.53
N PHE A 70 -7.80 1.74 0.87
CA PHE A 70 -7.67 2.39 2.18
C PHE A 70 -6.24 2.76 2.59
N VAL A 71 -5.31 2.85 1.66
CA VAL A 71 -3.95 3.33 1.95
C VAL A 71 -3.97 4.83 2.24
N ILE A 72 -3.14 5.24 3.20
CA ILE A 72 -2.88 6.64 3.49
C ILE A 72 -1.39 6.93 3.25
N LEU A 73 -1.10 7.86 2.35
CA LEU A 73 0.25 8.39 2.14
C LEU A 73 0.38 9.73 2.83
N GLY A 74 1.27 9.82 3.81
CA GLY A 74 1.61 11.08 4.47
C GLY A 74 2.29 12.06 3.51
N GLY A 75 2.16 13.34 3.79
CA GLY A 75 2.66 14.40 2.90
C GLY A 75 4.14 14.26 2.53
N LEU A 76 4.50 14.68 1.33
CA LEU A 76 5.85 14.60 0.79
C LEU A 76 6.41 13.17 0.69
N THR A 77 5.54 12.17 0.61
CA THR A 77 5.95 10.78 0.37
C THR A 77 6.25 10.57 -1.11
N GLY A 78 7.44 10.06 -1.41
CA GLY A 78 7.82 9.61 -2.74
C GLY A 78 7.80 8.08 -2.85
N VAL A 79 7.10 7.53 -3.84
CA VAL A 79 7.02 6.08 -4.08
C VAL A 79 7.76 5.75 -5.36
N HIS A 80 8.79 4.91 -5.25
CA HIS A 80 9.60 4.49 -6.39
C HIS A 80 8.76 3.67 -7.37
N GLN A 81 9.05 3.83 -8.66
CA GLN A 81 8.39 3.06 -9.74
C GLN A 81 8.39 1.55 -9.46
N PHE A 82 7.32 0.86 -9.86
CA PHE A 82 7.08 -0.58 -9.66
C PHE A 82 6.95 -1.03 -8.20
N SER A 83 6.88 -0.13 -7.22
CA SER A 83 6.62 -0.50 -5.83
C SER A 83 5.14 -0.76 -5.60
N LYS A 84 4.86 -1.64 -4.64
CA LYS A 84 3.50 -1.95 -4.20
C LYS A 84 3.28 -1.53 -2.74
N ILE A 85 2.09 -1.02 -2.44
CA ILE A 85 1.65 -0.71 -1.09
C ILE A 85 0.33 -1.43 -0.84
N GLY A 86 0.32 -2.36 0.09
CA GLY A 86 -0.82 -3.20 0.41
C GLY A 86 -1.96 -2.44 1.09
N ALA A 87 -3.16 -2.98 0.99
CA ALA A 87 -4.37 -2.37 1.51
C ALA A 87 -4.27 -2.04 3.01
N HIS A 88 -4.95 -0.97 3.43
CA HIS A 88 -4.98 -0.49 4.82
C HIS A 88 -3.63 -0.04 5.39
N ALA A 89 -2.56 0.00 4.60
CA ALA A 89 -1.28 0.51 5.08
C ALA A 89 -1.31 2.04 5.26
N MET A 90 -0.47 2.52 6.17
CA MET A 90 -0.20 3.94 6.35
C MET A 90 1.30 4.20 6.17
N VAL A 91 1.64 5.16 5.34
CA VAL A 91 3.02 5.61 5.13
C VAL A 91 3.18 6.98 5.79
N SER A 92 4.15 7.09 6.69
CA SER A 92 4.46 8.34 7.39
C SER A 92 4.93 9.41 6.42
N ALA A 93 4.67 10.67 6.74
CA ALA A 93 5.13 11.81 5.93
C ALA A 93 6.66 11.81 5.75
N LEU A 94 7.12 12.46 4.67
CA LEU A 94 8.55 12.56 4.31
C LEU A 94 9.24 11.21 4.09
N SER A 95 8.49 10.18 3.71
CA SER A 95 9.02 8.85 3.44
C SER A 95 9.46 8.67 1.98
N TYR A 96 10.50 7.89 1.76
CA TYR A 96 10.88 7.36 0.46
C TYR A 96 10.66 5.85 0.42
N VAL A 97 9.68 5.44 -0.38
CA VAL A 97 9.28 4.03 -0.53
C VAL A 97 10.02 3.43 -1.72
N ASN A 98 10.98 2.56 -1.48
CA ASN A 98 11.78 1.88 -2.50
C ASN A 98 11.68 0.34 -2.45
N LYS A 99 10.90 -0.19 -1.52
CA LYS A 99 10.51 -1.59 -1.38
C LYS A 99 9.01 -1.67 -1.15
N ASP A 100 8.45 -2.86 -1.30
CA ASP A 100 7.02 -3.08 -1.13
C ASP A 100 6.61 -2.99 0.34
N ILE A 101 5.47 -2.36 0.58
CA ILE A 101 4.89 -2.19 1.92
C ILE A 101 3.70 -3.14 2.07
N PRO A 102 3.77 -4.16 2.94
CA PRO A 102 2.68 -5.10 3.13
C PRO A 102 1.39 -4.46 3.66
N PRO A 103 0.24 -5.15 3.54
CA PRO A 103 -1.06 -4.65 4.04
C PRO A 103 -1.06 -4.35 5.54
N PHE A 104 -1.99 -3.54 6.02
CA PHE A 104 -2.35 -3.28 7.43
C PHE A 104 -1.30 -2.59 8.30
N ILE A 105 -0.12 -2.29 7.81
CA ILE A 105 1.00 -1.79 8.62
C ILE A 105 1.16 -0.26 8.54
N VAL A 106 1.91 0.26 9.49
CA VAL A 106 2.52 1.59 9.42
C VAL A 106 3.96 1.42 8.95
N ALA A 107 4.36 2.22 7.96
CA ALA A 107 5.71 2.29 7.45
C ALA A 107 6.24 3.71 7.59
N GLY A 108 7.44 3.86 8.14
CA GLY A 108 8.07 5.17 8.37
C GLY A 108 9.58 5.08 8.55
N LYS A 109 10.18 6.13 9.11
CA LYS A 109 11.62 6.29 9.33
C LYS A 109 12.45 6.47 8.05
N LYS A 110 13.76 6.66 8.23
CA LYS A 110 14.77 6.78 7.16
C LYS A 110 15.99 5.91 7.53
N PRO A 111 16.26 4.82 6.81
CA PRO A 111 15.44 4.25 5.71
C PRO A 111 14.07 3.78 6.18
N ILE A 112 13.12 3.65 5.24
CA ILE A 112 11.75 3.24 5.54
C ILE A 112 11.73 1.84 6.16
N GLN A 113 10.97 1.67 7.25
CA GLN A 113 10.90 0.45 8.06
C GLN A 113 9.47 0.17 8.52
N TYR A 114 9.22 -1.07 8.93
CA TYR A 114 8.02 -1.47 9.64
C TYR A 114 7.94 -0.82 11.03
N GLU A 115 6.86 -0.10 11.32
CA GLU A 115 6.62 0.57 12.60
C GLU A 115 5.47 -0.03 13.41
N GLY A 116 4.93 -1.16 12.98
CA GLY A 116 3.79 -1.84 13.61
C GLY A 116 2.55 -1.82 12.75
N LEU A 117 1.41 -2.23 13.32
CA LEU A 117 0.12 -2.21 12.62
C LEU A 117 -0.51 -0.82 12.62
N ASN A 118 -1.26 -0.52 11.58
CA ASN A 118 -2.14 0.65 11.50
C ASN A 118 -3.40 0.48 12.37
N VAL A 119 -3.22 0.21 13.66
CA VAL A 119 -4.30 -0.13 14.61
C VAL A 119 -5.41 0.92 14.59
N ILE A 120 -5.05 2.20 14.57
CA ILE A 120 -6.05 3.29 14.56
C ILE A 120 -6.88 3.25 13.28
N GLY A 121 -6.23 3.10 12.13
CA GLY A 121 -6.92 3.00 10.84
C GLY A 121 -7.81 1.76 10.76
N LEU A 122 -7.32 0.62 11.23
CA LEU A 122 -8.08 -0.64 11.24
C LEU A 122 -9.33 -0.54 12.14
N LYS A 123 -9.20 -0.04 13.36
CA LYS A 123 -10.35 0.18 14.28
C LYS A 123 -11.39 1.12 13.69
N ARG A 124 -10.98 2.22 13.05
CA ARG A 124 -11.90 3.16 12.37
C ARG A 124 -12.68 2.51 11.22
N ARG A 125 -12.16 1.42 10.65
CA ARG A 125 -12.78 0.63 9.57
C ARG A 125 -13.53 -0.60 10.07
N GLY A 126 -13.74 -0.73 11.39
CA GLY A 126 -14.56 -1.78 12.01
C GLY A 126 -13.84 -3.12 12.21
N PHE A 127 -12.52 -3.17 12.13
CA PHE A 127 -11.78 -4.38 12.50
C PHE A 127 -11.91 -4.64 14.00
N THR A 128 -12.30 -5.86 14.37
CA THR A 128 -12.40 -6.26 15.78
C THR A 128 -11.01 -6.41 16.41
N SER A 129 -10.95 -6.39 17.74
CA SER A 129 -9.68 -6.55 18.46
C SER A 129 -9.05 -7.92 18.19
N GLU A 130 -9.85 -8.98 18.10
CA GLU A 130 -9.41 -10.33 17.79
C GLU A 130 -8.78 -10.40 16.38
N ARG A 131 -9.45 -9.78 15.39
CA ARG A 131 -8.96 -9.71 14.02
C ARG A 131 -7.62 -8.97 13.93
N ILE A 132 -7.49 -7.83 14.65
CA ILE A 132 -6.24 -7.06 14.71
C ILE A 132 -5.13 -7.86 15.38
N GLU A 133 -5.41 -8.56 16.48
CA GLU A 133 -4.40 -9.37 17.18
C GLU A 133 -3.94 -10.56 16.34
N LYS A 134 -4.83 -11.19 15.57
CA LYS A 134 -4.46 -12.24 14.61
C LYS A 134 -3.50 -11.69 13.54
N ILE A 135 -3.82 -10.56 12.92
CA ILE A 135 -2.95 -9.90 11.94
C ILE A 135 -1.58 -9.57 12.58
N LYS A 136 -1.57 -9.07 13.82
CA LYS A 136 -0.34 -8.77 14.56
C LYS A 136 0.51 -10.01 14.77
N SER A 137 -0.10 -11.13 15.17
CA SER A 137 0.61 -12.39 15.37
C SER A 137 1.28 -12.90 14.08
N VAL A 138 0.63 -12.72 12.92
CA VAL A 138 1.24 -13.01 11.62
C VAL A 138 2.46 -12.13 11.36
N TYR A 139 2.37 -10.82 11.64
CA TYR A 139 3.49 -9.90 11.44
C TYR A 139 4.61 -10.10 12.46
N ASP A 140 4.32 -10.58 13.65
CA ASP A 140 5.36 -10.98 14.63
C ASP A 140 6.20 -12.15 14.09
N VAL A 141 5.60 -13.09 13.34
CA VAL A 141 6.38 -14.14 12.64
C VAL A 141 7.26 -13.55 11.54
N ILE A 142 6.78 -12.55 10.78
CA ILE A 142 7.54 -11.96 9.65
C ILE A 142 8.69 -11.07 10.14
N TYR A 143 8.45 -10.24 11.16
CA TYR A 143 9.37 -9.16 11.54
C TYR A 143 10.12 -9.37 12.85
N ARG A 144 9.62 -10.21 13.76
CA ARG A 144 10.21 -10.40 15.09
C ARG A 144 10.81 -11.78 15.31
N SER A 145 10.61 -12.72 14.39
CA SER A 145 11.27 -14.01 14.43
C SER A 145 12.66 -13.94 13.78
N GLN A 146 13.41 -15.04 13.89
CA GLN A 146 14.71 -15.20 13.20
C GLN A 146 14.55 -15.79 11.79
N TYR A 147 13.32 -15.98 11.31
CA TYR A 147 13.05 -16.53 9.99
C TYR A 147 13.41 -15.52 8.87
N ASN A 148 13.91 -16.04 7.75
CA ASN A 148 13.84 -15.29 6.51
C ASN A 148 12.37 -15.23 6.02
N VAL A 149 12.09 -14.43 4.99
CA VAL A 149 10.70 -14.21 4.52
C VAL A 149 10.06 -15.52 4.06
N SER A 150 10.77 -16.37 3.34
CA SER A 150 10.23 -17.65 2.82
C SER A 150 9.90 -18.63 3.96
N ASP A 151 10.77 -18.75 4.95
CA ASP A 151 10.52 -19.60 6.11
C ASP A 151 9.39 -19.05 7.00
N ALA A 152 9.30 -17.72 7.14
CA ALA A 152 8.19 -17.07 7.83
C ALA A 152 6.84 -17.38 7.16
N LEU A 153 6.76 -17.27 5.83
CA LEU A 153 5.55 -17.61 5.08
C LEU A 153 5.18 -19.09 5.23
N LYS A 154 6.16 -19.99 5.17
CA LYS A 154 5.91 -21.41 5.42
C LYS A 154 5.35 -21.63 6.84
N LYS A 155 5.99 -21.04 7.86
CA LYS A 155 5.53 -21.13 9.24
C LYS A 155 4.10 -20.60 9.41
N ILE A 156 3.76 -19.49 8.75
CA ILE A 156 2.40 -18.92 8.79
C ILE A 156 1.40 -19.91 8.18
N LYS A 157 1.69 -20.46 7.00
CA LYS A 157 0.81 -21.42 6.33
C LYS A 157 0.59 -22.70 7.15
N ASP A 158 1.59 -23.14 7.90
CA ASP A 158 1.52 -24.36 8.72
C ASP A 158 0.83 -24.15 10.08
N SER A 159 0.76 -22.91 10.59
CA SER A 159 0.38 -22.65 11.99
C SER A 159 -0.82 -21.72 12.19
N PHE A 160 -1.29 -21.04 11.14
CA PHE A 160 -2.41 -20.12 11.22
C PHE A 160 -3.60 -20.64 10.41
N ASP A 161 -4.79 -20.34 10.88
CA ASP A 161 -6.00 -20.44 10.07
C ASP A 161 -5.97 -19.32 9.00
N ILE A 162 -5.98 -19.73 7.73
CA ILE A 162 -5.82 -18.83 6.57
C ILE A 162 -7.17 -18.23 6.20
N ASP A 163 -7.53 -17.16 6.91
CA ASP A 163 -8.66 -16.31 6.53
C ASP A 163 -8.28 -15.30 5.44
N GLU A 164 -9.22 -14.42 5.12
CA GLU A 164 -9.06 -13.41 4.09
C GLU A 164 -7.87 -12.46 4.37
N ASP A 165 -7.65 -12.05 5.64
CA ASP A 165 -6.56 -11.14 6.00
C ASP A 165 -5.20 -11.81 5.91
N VAL A 166 -5.10 -13.03 6.45
CA VAL A 166 -3.84 -13.80 6.39
C VAL A 166 -3.49 -14.12 4.95
N ASN A 167 -4.48 -14.50 4.14
CA ASN A 167 -4.27 -14.75 2.72
C ASN A 167 -3.82 -13.49 1.96
N LEU A 168 -4.39 -12.34 2.29
CA LEU A 168 -3.99 -11.06 1.68
C LEU A 168 -2.51 -10.73 1.98
N ILE A 169 -2.06 -10.97 3.22
CA ILE A 169 -0.65 -10.79 3.60
C ILE A 169 0.26 -11.75 2.83
N ILE A 170 -0.07 -13.04 2.81
CA ILE A 170 0.72 -14.07 2.14
C ILE A 170 0.84 -13.75 0.64
N SER A 171 -0.30 -13.55 -0.03
CA SER A 171 -0.35 -13.30 -1.47
C SER A 171 0.41 -12.03 -1.86
N PHE A 172 0.32 -10.98 -1.03
CA PHE A 172 1.09 -9.76 -1.25
C PHE A 172 2.59 -10.02 -1.21
N ILE A 173 3.06 -10.73 -0.19
CA ILE A 173 4.49 -10.99 0.00
C ILE A 173 5.03 -11.92 -1.09
N GLU A 174 4.27 -12.96 -1.49
CA GLU A 174 4.66 -13.88 -2.55
C GLU A 174 4.76 -13.21 -3.93
N THR A 175 3.92 -12.20 -4.17
CA THR A 175 3.92 -11.45 -5.44
C THR A 175 4.83 -10.22 -5.41
N SER A 176 5.54 -9.98 -4.31
CA SER A 176 6.48 -8.86 -4.19
C SER A 176 7.76 -9.14 -4.98
N SER A 177 7.98 -8.37 -6.02
CA SER A 177 9.20 -8.47 -6.86
C SER A 177 10.38 -7.66 -6.30
N ARG A 178 10.10 -6.62 -5.52
CA ARG A 178 11.13 -5.72 -4.93
C ARG A 178 11.55 -6.15 -3.52
N GLY A 179 10.89 -7.14 -2.95
CA GLY A 179 10.99 -7.49 -1.54
C GLY A 179 10.30 -6.47 -0.63
N ILE A 180 9.89 -6.92 0.53
CA ILE A 180 9.21 -6.07 1.52
C ILE A 180 10.19 -5.24 2.35
N ILE A 181 9.71 -4.10 2.90
CA ILE A 181 10.45 -3.34 3.93
C ILE A 181 10.71 -4.21 5.17
N ARG A 182 11.75 -3.88 5.92
CA ARG A 182 12.10 -4.53 7.20
C ARG A 182 12.24 -3.53 8.31
#